data_be7ee2854bfda585b0d13a81a83bb01a
#
_entry.id   be7ee2854bfda585b0d13a81a83bb01a
#
_cell.length_a   1.000
_cell.length_b   1.000
_cell.length_c   1.000
_cell.angle_alpha   90.00
_cell.angle_beta   90.00
_cell.angle_gamma   90.00
#
_symmetry.space_group_name_H-M   'P 1'
#
loop_
_entity.id
_entity.type
_entity.pdbx_description
1 polymer ?
#
loop_
_entity_poly.entity_id
_entity_poly.type
_entity_poly.pdbx_seq_one_letter_code
_entity_poly.pdbx_strand_id
1 'polypeptide(L)'
;ALGPVSALGATHPLTLNVPDIWRDTPNQYGPLFLGVQKAVYALTGDHVIAGTALHRVVAVLGILMLGWSVPRLAERCGVSDVAALWLGVANPLVLFHLVSGIHSEALMMGLLGVGLVFVFRALDDMGPETPRPPARVLALFVAGAVLVTCSALVKIPTVVALGFVGMA
;
A
#
# COMPACT_ATOMS: atom_id res chain seq x y z
N ALA A 1 15.11 3.90 -13.15
CA ALA A 1 15.01 5.07 -12.26
C ALA A 1 16.42 5.55 -11.91
N LEU A 2 16.61 6.88 -11.88
CA LEU A 2 17.90 7.49 -11.53
C LEU A 2 17.95 7.78 -10.03
N GLY A 3 19.14 7.72 -9.41
CA GLY A 3 19.36 8.20 -8.06
C GLY A 3 19.37 9.73 -8.00
N PRO A 4 19.25 10.35 -6.80
CA PRO A 4 19.24 11.79 -6.62
C PRO A 4 20.41 12.54 -7.29
N VAL A 5 21.63 12.02 -7.15
CA VAL A 5 22.83 12.62 -7.79
C VAL A 5 22.71 12.60 -9.30
N SER A 6 22.29 11.48 -9.88
CA SER A 6 22.16 11.34 -11.33
C SER A 6 21.01 12.18 -11.91
N ALA A 7 19.98 12.47 -11.09
CA ALA A 7 18.80 13.21 -11.52
C ALA A 7 18.97 14.74 -11.36
N LEU A 8 19.56 15.19 -10.27
CA LEU A 8 19.61 16.60 -9.87
C LEU A 8 21.02 17.19 -9.84
N GLY A 9 22.05 16.36 -9.82
CA GLY A 9 23.45 16.74 -9.60
C GLY A 9 23.87 16.69 -8.13
N ALA A 10 25.14 16.49 -7.90
CA ALA A 10 25.73 16.30 -6.55
C ALA A 10 25.60 17.55 -5.64
N THR A 11 25.60 18.74 -6.23
CA THR A 11 25.57 20.02 -5.52
C THR A 11 24.18 20.60 -5.33
N HIS A 12 23.15 19.92 -5.86
CA HIS A 12 21.76 20.43 -5.74
C HIS A 12 21.32 20.41 -4.27
N PRO A 13 20.65 21.48 -3.76
CA PRO A 13 20.26 21.57 -2.35
C PRO A 13 19.44 20.38 -1.85
N LEU A 14 18.52 19.84 -2.67
CA LEU A 14 17.73 18.65 -2.32
C LEU A 14 18.63 17.41 -2.21
N THR A 15 19.62 17.27 -3.09
CA THR A 15 20.58 16.15 -3.05
C THR A 15 21.45 16.20 -1.79
N LEU A 16 21.87 17.37 -1.38
CA LEU A 16 22.69 17.57 -0.17
C LEU A 16 21.94 17.20 1.12
N ASN A 17 20.59 17.29 1.11
CA ASN A 17 19.75 16.89 2.23
C ASN A 17 19.43 15.38 2.25
N VAL A 18 19.79 14.64 1.21
CA VAL A 18 19.65 13.18 1.17
C VAL A 18 20.84 12.54 1.90
N PRO A 19 20.63 11.60 2.83
CA PRO A 19 21.73 10.83 3.43
C PRO A 19 22.64 10.19 2.38
N ASP A 20 23.94 10.18 2.60
CA ASP A 20 24.94 9.75 1.62
C ASP A 20 24.63 8.37 1.02
N ILE A 21 24.19 7.43 1.86
CA ILE A 21 23.85 6.06 1.46
C ILE A 21 22.74 6.00 0.37
N TRP A 22 21.88 7.03 0.28
CA TRP A 22 20.77 7.06 -0.65
C TRP A 22 20.99 7.98 -1.86
N ARG A 23 22.08 8.75 -1.90
CA ARG A 23 22.34 9.74 -2.97
C ARG A 23 22.48 9.12 -4.35
N ASP A 24 23.11 7.95 -4.42
CA ASP A 24 23.34 7.23 -5.68
C ASP A 24 22.37 6.05 -5.87
N THR A 25 21.48 5.82 -4.89
CA THR A 25 20.57 4.69 -4.93
C THR A 25 19.39 4.99 -5.86
N PRO A 26 19.14 4.15 -6.88
CA PRO A 26 17.95 4.27 -7.72
C PRO A 26 16.67 4.13 -6.92
N ASN A 27 15.60 4.76 -7.41
CA ASN A 27 14.28 4.64 -6.79
C ASN A 27 13.83 3.17 -6.78
N GLN A 28 13.54 2.64 -5.60
CA GLN A 28 13.18 1.24 -5.35
C GLN A 28 11.67 0.99 -5.40
N TYR A 29 10.87 2.03 -5.62
CA TYR A 29 9.42 1.92 -5.61
C TYR A 29 8.89 1.42 -6.95
N GLY A 30 7.78 0.68 -6.87
CA GLY A 30 7.08 0.17 -8.04
C GLY A 30 6.33 1.25 -8.83
N PRO A 31 5.85 0.91 -10.03
CA PRO A 31 5.27 1.88 -10.97
C PRO A 31 4.04 2.60 -10.44
N LEU A 32 3.24 1.95 -9.59
CA LEU A 32 2.06 2.61 -9.00
C LEU A 32 2.48 3.75 -8.07
N PHE A 33 3.47 3.52 -7.20
CA PHE A 33 3.92 4.57 -6.29
C PHE A 33 4.66 5.69 -7.03
N LEU A 34 5.39 5.38 -8.09
CA LEU A 34 5.95 6.40 -9.00
C LEU A 34 4.84 7.25 -9.62
N GLY A 35 3.71 6.65 -9.98
CA GLY A 35 2.53 7.37 -10.45
C GLY A 35 1.96 8.31 -9.39
N VAL A 36 1.87 7.85 -8.13
CA VAL A 36 1.46 8.68 -6.99
C VAL A 36 2.41 9.87 -6.80
N GLN A 37 3.72 9.63 -6.83
CA GLN A 37 4.73 10.69 -6.70
C GLN A 37 4.61 11.73 -7.83
N LYS A 38 4.41 11.29 -9.06
CA LYS A 38 4.18 12.19 -10.21
C LYS A 38 2.89 13.00 -10.05
N ALA A 39 1.80 12.39 -9.60
CA ALA A 39 0.54 13.08 -9.36
C ALA A 39 0.67 14.13 -8.25
N VAL A 40 1.36 13.79 -7.14
CA VAL A 40 1.65 14.74 -6.08
C VAL A 40 2.46 15.91 -6.62
N TYR A 41 3.52 15.66 -7.39
CA TYR A 41 4.35 16.72 -7.98
C TYR A 41 3.54 17.59 -8.95
N ALA A 42 2.67 17.00 -9.76
CA ALA A 42 1.81 17.74 -10.68
C ALA A 42 0.85 18.72 -9.96
N LEU A 43 0.45 18.37 -8.73
CA LEU A 43 -0.45 19.20 -7.91
C LEU A 43 0.30 20.25 -7.09
N THR A 44 1.52 19.98 -6.67
CA THR A 44 2.25 20.82 -5.71
C THR A 44 3.46 21.54 -6.31
N GLY A 45 3.91 21.13 -7.50
CA GLY A 45 5.12 21.65 -8.12
C GLY A 45 6.33 21.55 -7.18
N ASP A 46 7.11 22.61 -7.10
CA ASP A 46 8.32 22.68 -6.25
C ASP A 46 8.03 23.05 -4.78
N HIS A 47 6.74 23.11 -4.37
CA HIS A 47 6.37 23.39 -2.98
C HIS A 47 6.58 22.16 -2.07
N VAL A 48 7.77 22.04 -1.52
CA VAL A 48 8.20 20.88 -0.70
C VAL A 48 7.22 20.59 0.45
N ILE A 49 6.76 21.61 1.16
CA ILE A 49 5.83 21.45 2.29
C ILE A 49 4.49 20.86 1.82
N ALA A 50 3.93 21.38 0.74
CA ALA A 50 2.67 20.89 0.17
C ALA A 50 2.83 19.45 -0.34
N GLY A 51 3.93 19.15 -1.03
CA GLY A 51 4.26 17.80 -1.50
C GLY A 51 4.37 16.80 -0.35
N THR A 52 5.07 17.18 0.71
CA THR A 52 5.22 16.36 1.93
C THR A 52 3.86 16.13 2.61
N ALA A 53 3.04 17.18 2.73
CA ALA A 53 1.70 17.07 3.31
C ALA A 53 0.80 16.12 2.50
N LEU A 54 0.83 16.21 1.17
CA LEU A 54 0.02 15.36 0.30
C LEU A 54 0.48 13.89 0.34
N HIS A 55 1.80 13.62 0.39
CA HIS A 55 2.30 12.26 0.61
C HIS A 55 1.88 11.72 1.97
N ARG A 56 1.81 12.56 3.01
CA ARG A 56 1.30 12.15 4.33
C ARG A 56 -0.18 11.81 4.28
N VAL A 57 -0.98 12.53 3.49
CA VAL A 57 -2.39 12.16 3.25
C VAL A 57 -2.47 10.78 2.61
N VAL A 58 -1.63 10.46 1.63
CA VAL A 58 -1.58 9.12 1.02
C VAL A 58 -1.24 8.04 2.06
N ALA A 59 -0.27 8.30 2.93
CA ALA A 59 0.07 7.38 4.02
C ALA A 59 -1.10 7.17 5.00
N VAL A 60 -1.78 8.25 5.40
CA VAL A 60 -2.97 8.18 6.27
C VAL A 60 -4.08 7.37 5.62
N LEU A 61 -4.36 7.57 4.32
CA LEU A 61 -5.34 6.76 3.59
C LEU A 61 -4.97 5.27 3.63
N GLY A 62 -3.69 4.93 3.44
CA GLY A 62 -3.20 3.55 3.59
C GLY A 62 -3.47 2.97 4.99
N ILE A 63 -3.21 3.76 6.05
CA ILE A 63 -3.48 3.34 7.43
C ILE A 63 -4.99 3.19 7.71
N LEU A 64 -5.83 4.07 7.17
CA LEU A 64 -7.29 3.93 7.29
C LEU A 64 -7.80 2.66 6.60
N MET A 65 -7.28 2.35 5.41
CA MET A 65 -7.57 1.10 4.70
C MET A 65 -7.12 -0.11 5.54
N LEU A 66 -5.94 -0.06 6.15
CA LEU A 66 -5.42 -1.10 7.02
C LEU A 66 -6.29 -1.25 8.28
N GLY A 67 -6.67 -0.14 8.92
CA GLY A 67 -7.57 -0.12 10.07
C GLY A 67 -8.96 -0.69 9.79
N TRP A 68 -9.44 -0.52 8.55
CA TRP A 68 -10.69 -1.12 8.10
C TRP A 68 -10.56 -2.63 7.84
N SER A 69 -9.44 -3.08 7.29
CA SER A 69 -9.24 -4.47 6.86
C SER A 69 -8.77 -5.40 7.98
N VAL A 70 -7.88 -4.95 8.86
CA VAL A 70 -7.25 -5.79 9.90
C VAL A 70 -8.27 -6.45 10.82
N PRO A 71 -9.29 -5.76 11.39
CA PRO A 71 -10.30 -6.42 12.23
C PRO A 71 -11.04 -7.53 11.49
N ARG A 72 -11.42 -7.29 10.23
CA ARG A 72 -12.15 -8.26 9.39
C ARG A 72 -11.34 -9.50 9.07
N LEU A 73 -10.04 -9.35 8.85
CA LEU A 73 -9.14 -10.48 8.65
C LEU A 73 -8.89 -11.24 9.96
N ALA A 74 -8.80 -10.53 11.09
CA ALA A 74 -8.63 -11.11 12.41
C ALA A 74 -9.83 -11.98 12.80
N GLU A 75 -11.05 -11.49 12.63
CA GLU A 75 -12.29 -12.25 12.85
C GLU A 75 -12.31 -13.55 12.06
N ARG A 76 -11.91 -13.50 10.77
CA ARG A 76 -11.82 -14.67 9.92
C ARG A 76 -10.79 -15.70 10.41
N CYS A 77 -9.71 -15.25 11.03
CA CYS A 77 -8.68 -16.10 11.61
C CYS A 77 -9.00 -16.56 13.04
N GLY A 78 -10.16 -16.20 13.60
CA GLY A 78 -10.53 -16.51 14.99
C GLY A 78 -9.68 -15.76 16.02
N VAL A 79 -9.08 -14.63 15.64
CA VAL A 79 -8.27 -13.79 16.53
C VAL A 79 -9.08 -12.56 16.93
N SER A 80 -8.82 -12.02 18.14
CA SER A 80 -9.48 -10.80 18.59
C SER A 80 -9.21 -9.64 17.64
N ASP A 81 -10.29 -9.08 17.09
CA ASP A 81 -10.30 -7.91 16.21
C ASP A 81 -9.70 -6.66 16.88
N VAL A 82 -10.04 -6.46 18.16
CA VAL A 82 -9.52 -5.35 18.98
C VAL A 82 -8.02 -5.50 19.20
N ALA A 83 -7.54 -6.71 19.55
CA ALA A 83 -6.11 -6.96 19.72
C ALA A 83 -5.35 -6.78 18.40
N ALA A 84 -5.88 -7.28 17.28
CA ALA A 84 -5.29 -7.13 15.97
C ALA A 84 -5.23 -5.67 15.55
N LEU A 85 -6.28 -4.89 15.76
CA LEU A 85 -6.31 -3.46 15.47
C LEU A 85 -5.28 -2.70 16.32
N TRP A 86 -5.23 -2.99 17.62
CA TRP A 86 -4.32 -2.33 18.54
C TRP A 86 -2.86 -2.62 18.24
N LEU A 87 -2.52 -3.90 18.03
CA LEU A 87 -1.15 -4.31 17.75
C LEU A 87 -0.72 -3.99 16.30
N GLY A 88 -1.61 -4.15 15.33
CA GLY A 88 -1.28 -4.02 13.91
C GLY A 88 -1.38 -2.62 13.34
N VAL A 89 -2.22 -1.75 13.91
CA VAL A 89 -2.51 -0.43 13.34
C VAL A 89 -2.36 0.70 14.34
N ALA A 90 -2.96 0.58 15.52
CA ALA A 90 -3.03 1.67 16.50
C ALA A 90 -1.78 1.77 17.38
N ASN A 91 -0.69 1.08 17.06
CA ASN A 91 0.54 1.16 17.85
C ASN A 91 1.40 2.36 17.44
N PRO A 92 2.17 2.95 18.37
CA PRO A 92 2.99 4.12 18.10
C PRO A 92 4.02 3.91 17.00
N LEU A 93 4.57 2.70 16.85
CA LEU A 93 5.57 2.39 15.82
C LEU A 93 4.99 2.56 14.42
N VAL A 94 3.76 2.07 14.18
CA VAL A 94 3.06 2.24 12.90
C VAL A 94 2.83 3.72 12.61
N LEU A 95 2.37 4.49 13.60
CA LEU A 95 2.12 5.91 13.44
C LEU A 95 3.40 6.71 13.16
N PHE A 96 4.47 6.45 13.91
CA PHE A 96 5.75 7.14 13.70
C PHE A 96 6.43 6.71 12.41
N HIS A 97 6.48 5.41 12.14
CA HIS A 97 7.19 4.91 10.97
C HIS A 97 6.42 5.17 9.67
N LEU A 98 5.17 4.74 9.60
CA LEU A 98 4.41 4.79 8.34
C LEU A 98 3.84 6.19 8.05
N VAL A 99 3.30 6.90 9.05
CA VAL A 99 2.67 8.20 8.83
C VAL A 99 3.66 9.35 8.96
N SER A 100 4.42 9.42 10.05
CA SER A 100 5.41 10.49 10.25
C SER A 100 6.57 10.36 9.28
N GLY A 101 7.08 9.13 9.07
CA GLY A 101 8.13 8.82 8.11
C GLY A 101 7.69 8.81 6.65
N ILE A 102 6.38 8.90 6.38
CA ILE A 102 5.79 8.93 5.02
C ILE A 102 6.23 7.72 4.18
N HIS A 103 6.14 6.53 4.76
CA HIS A 103 6.54 5.31 4.07
C HIS A 103 5.45 4.80 3.13
N SER A 104 5.85 4.41 1.91
CA SER A 104 4.96 3.83 0.89
C SER A 104 4.28 2.53 1.33
N GLU A 105 4.86 1.86 2.32
CA GLU A 105 4.36 0.64 2.94
C GLU A 105 2.97 0.84 3.57
N ALA A 106 2.62 2.05 4.01
CA ALA A 106 1.28 2.36 4.48
C ALA A 106 0.23 2.10 3.38
N LEU A 107 0.46 2.65 2.18
CA LEU A 107 -0.42 2.42 1.02
C LEU A 107 -0.40 0.96 0.58
N MET A 108 0.79 0.36 0.50
CA MET A 108 0.97 -1.05 0.12
C MET A 108 0.16 -1.98 1.03
N MET A 109 0.32 -1.87 2.35
CA MET A 109 -0.37 -2.72 3.32
C MET A 109 -1.88 -2.45 3.34
N GLY A 110 -2.30 -1.20 3.18
CA GLY A 110 -3.71 -0.84 3.07
C GLY A 110 -4.40 -1.49 1.86
N LEU A 111 -3.78 -1.38 0.68
CA LEU A 111 -4.28 -2.01 -0.55
C LEU A 111 -4.33 -3.54 -0.42
N LEU A 112 -3.28 -4.16 0.14
CA LEU A 112 -3.23 -5.59 0.39
C LEU A 112 -4.37 -6.02 1.31
N GLY A 113 -4.54 -5.36 2.45
CA GLY A 113 -5.55 -5.73 3.44
C GLY A 113 -6.97 -5.65 2.87
N VAL A 114 -7.32 -4.54 2.20
CA VAL A 114 -8.65 -4.39 1.56
C VAL A 114 -8.84 -5.42 0.46
N GLY A 115 -7.81 -5.65 -0.37
CA GLY A 115 -7.85 -6.64 -1.43
C GLY A 115 -8.10 -8.04 -0.91
N LEU A 116 -7.41 -8.47 0.16
CA LEU A 116 -7.63 -9.76 0.80
C LEU A 116 -9.05 -9.90 1.40
N VAL A 117 -9.57 -8.86 2.04
CA VAL A 117 -10.96 -8.88 2.54
C VAL A 117 -11.95 -9.11 1.40
N PHE A 118 -11.74 -8.49 0.24
CA PHE A 118 -12.62 -8.67 -0.91
C PHE A 118 -12.52 -10.07 -1.51
N VAL A 119 -11.30 -10.59 -1.66
CA VAL A 119 -11.06 -11.96 -2.14
C VAL A 119 -11.74 -12.96 -1.21
N PHE A 120 -11.48 -12.89 0.10
CA PHE A 120 -12.05 -13.84 1.04
C PHE A 120 -13.58 -13.78 1.12
N ARG A 121 -14.17 -12.59 1.05
CA ARG A 121 -15.65 -12.47 0.96
C ARG A 121 -16.21 -13.11 -0.31
N ALA A 122 -15.54 -12.90 -1.44
CA ALA A 122 -15.96 -13.54 -2.68
C ALA A 122 -15.88 -15.07 -2.59
N LEU A 123 -14.82 -15.60 -1.97
CA LEU A 123 -14.67 -17.04 -1.76
C LEU A 123 -15.73 -17.62 -0.81
N ASP A 124 -16.09 -16.89 0.25
CA ASP A 124 -17.17 -17.30 1.16
C ASP A 124 -18.54 -17.33 0.48
N ASP A 125 -18.78 -16.39 -0.45
CA ASP A 125 -20.00 -16.31 -1.24
C ASP A 125 -20.02 -17.31 -2.42
N MET A 126 -18.89 -17.93 -2.75
CA MET A 126 -18.77 -19.04 -3.72
C MET A 126 -19.08 -20.37 -3.02
N GLY A 127 -20.36 -20.82 -3.07
CA GLY A 127 -20.70 -22.14 -2.57
C GLY A 127 -20.07 -23.27 -3.40
N PRO A 128 -19.77 -24.43 -2.77
CA PRO A 128 -19.07 -25.55 -3.43
C PRO A 128 -19.83 -26.16 -4.64
N GLU A 129 -21.13 -25.87 -4.76
CA GLU A 129 -21.99 -26.39 -5.83
C GLU A 129 -22.41 -25.37 -6.87
N THR A 130 -21.85 -24.13 -6.85
CA THR A 130 -22.23 -23.10 -7.81
C THR A 130 -21.37 -23.21 -9.10
N PRO A 131 -21.89 -23.73 -10.21
CA PRO A 131 -21.13 -23.94 -11.45
C PRO A 131 -20.63 -22.61 -12.05
N ARG A 132 -21.29 -21.50 -11.72
CA ARG A 132 -20.91 -20.14 -12.15
C ARG A 132 -21.21 -19.18 -11.03
N PRO A 133 -20.21 -18.48 -10.48
CA PRO A 133 -20.44 -17.45 -9.46
C PRO A 133 -21.29 -16.31 -10.02
N PRO A 134 -22.19 -15.73 -9.22
CA PRO A 134 -22.93 -14.52 -9.61
C PRO A 134 -21.97 -13.41 -10.02
N ALA A 135 -22.38 -12.57 -10.97
CA ALA A 135 -21.54 -11.47 -11.48
C ALA A 135 -21.00 -10.56 -10.37
N ARG A 136 -21.79 -10.37 -9.28
CA ARG A 136 -21.37 -9.60 -8.10
C ARG A 136 -20.18 -10.25 -7.38
N VAL A 137 -20.21 -11.56 -7.22
CA VAL A 137 -19.14 -12.32 -6.54
C VAL A 137 -17.87 -12.28 -7.37
N LEU A 138 -17.99 -12.50 -8.68
CA LEU A 138 -16.87 -12.37 -9.60
C LEU A 138 -16.28 -10.96 -9.61
N ALA A 139 -17.11 -9.93 -9.62
CA ALA A 139 -16.67 -8.53 -9.56
C ALA A 139 -15.91 -8.24 -8.25
N LEU A 140 -16.39 -8.76 -7.11
CA LEU A 140 -15.72 -8.61 -5.82
C LEU A 140 -14.35 -9.32 -5.80
N PHE A 141 -14.28 -10.54 -6.33
CA PHE A 141 -13.01 -11.27 -6.46
C PHE A 141 -12.00 -10.51 -7.34
N VAL A 142 -12.44 -10.06 -8.51
CA VAL A 142 -11.60 -9.29 -9.44
C VAL A 142 -11.14 -7.98 -8.80
N ALA A 143 -12.03 -7.25 -8.12
CA ALA A 143 -11.66 -6.02 -7.42
C ALA A 143 -10.61 -6.30 -6.32
N GLY A 144 -10.77 -7.38 -5.57
CA GLY A 144 -9.78 -7.81 -4.57
C GLY A 144 -8.43 -8.15 -5.21
N ALA A 145 -8.43 -8.94 -6.29
CA ALA A 145 -7.21 -9.30 -7.02
C ALA A 145 -6.50 -8.06 -7.60
N VAL A 146 -7.25 -7.10 -8.14
CA VAL A 146 -6.71 -5.82 -8.63
C VAL A 146 -6.06 -5.02 -7.49
N LEU A 147 -6.68 -4.93 -6.32
CA LEU A 147 -6.11 -4.23 -5.17
C LEU A 147 -4.82 -4.90 -4.67
N VAL A 148 -4.78 -6.23 -4.61
CA VAL A 148 -3.55 -6.98 -4.25
C VAL A 148 -2.46 -6.74 -5.32
N THR A 149 -2.82 -6.71 -6.60
CA THR A 149 -1.89 -6.37 -7.68
C THR A 149 -1.38 -4.93 -7.54
N CYS A 150 -2.26 -3.98 -7.25
CA CYS A 150 -1.86 -2.59 -6.98
C CYS A 150 -0.90 -2.50 -5.79
N SER A 151 -1.12 -3.26 -4.72
CA SER A 151 -0.19 -3.37 -3.60
C SER A 151 1.20 -3.82 -4.06
N ALA A 152 1.29 -4.86 -4.89
CA ALA A 152 2.55 -5.35 -5.45
C ALA A 152 3.23 -4.33 -6.38
N LEU A 153 2.44 -3.50 -7.07
CA LEU A 153 2.94 -2.40 -7.90
C LEU A 153 3.38 -1.18 -7.08
N VAL A 154 3.04 -1.08 -5.80
CA VAL A 154 3.67 -0.13 -4.87
C VAL A 154 5.07 -0.61 -4.48
N LYS A 155 5.18 -1.88 -4.06
CA LYS A 155 6.45 -2.50 -3.66
C LYS A 155 6.34 -4.02 -3.75
N ILE A 156 7.38 -4.65 -4.29
CA ILE A 156 7.43 -6.08 -4.67
C ILE A 156 7.05 -7.09 -3.56
N PRO A 157 7.33 -6.91 -2.25
CA PRO A 157 7.10 -7.95 -1.25
C PRO A 157 5.69 -8.56 -1.24
N THR A 158 4.67 -7.81 -1.65
CA THR A 158 3.28 -8.29 -1.66
C THR A 158 2.90 -9.15 -2.87
N VAL A 159 3.82 -9.36 -3.82
CA VAL A 159 3.66 -10.30 -4.95
C VAL A 159 3.33 -11.71 -4.46
N VAL A 160 3.88 -12.12 -3.31
CA VAL A 160 3.61 -13.43 -2.71
C VAL A 160 2.11 -13.65 -2.47
N ALA A 161 1.37 -12.59 -2.09
CA ALA A 161 -0.07 -12.68 -1.87
C ALA A 161 -0.85 -12.98 -3.17
N LEU A 162 -0.35 -12.55 -4.34
CA LEU A 162 -0.97 -12.87 -5.63
C LEU A 162 -0.91 -14.37 -5.94
N GLY A 163 0.15 -15.06 -5.52
CA GLY A 163 0.24 -16.51 -5.64
C GLY A 163 -0.89 -17.24 -4.91
N PHE A 164 -1.21 -16.81 -3.69
CA PHE A 164 -2.33 -17.37 -2.92
C PHE A 164 -3.69 -17.03 -3.53
N VAL A 165 -3.88 -15.81 -4.01
CA VAL A 165 -5.14 -15.42 -4.69
C VAL A 165 -5.34 -16.20 -5.99
N GLY A 166 -4.27 -16.50 -6.72
CA GLY A 166 -4.35 -17.27 -7.98
C GLY A 166 -4.61 -18.78 -7.78
N MET A 167 -4.45 -19.29 -6.56
CA MET A 167 -4.74 -20.68 -6.19
C MET A 167 -6.13 -20.88 -5.58
N ALA A 168 -6.84 -19.81 -5.29
CA ALA A 168 -8.16 -19.80 -4.66
C ALA A 168 -9.27 -19.91 -5.70
#